data_044cb5d33453599779b58b8fb9b76638
#
_entry.id   044cb5d33453599779b58b8fb9b76638
#
_cell.length_a   1.000
_cell.length_b   1.000
_cell.length_c   1.000
_cell.angle_alpha   90.00
_cell.angle_beta   90.00
_cell.angle_gamma   90.00
#
_symmetry.space_group_name_H-M   'P 1'
#
loop_
_entity.id
_entity.type
_entity.pdbx_description
1 polymer ?
#
loop_
_entity_poly.entity_id
_entity_poly.type
_entity_poly.pdbx_seq_one_letter_code
_entity_poly.pdbx_strand_id
1 'polypeptide(L)'
;MCVVVLMTVPGVGVKTAVAFAAAVDNPDRFRRVGDIGPYLGLTPRKYQSGDVDHNGGISKTDCRLTRHILFEAASALLLRHKHDCALRRWAQALIPRIGLRKALVATARKLSTLLLSMWRSGKEFIPR
;
A
#
# COMPACT_ATOMS: atom_id res chain seq x y z
N MET A 1 1.79 -6.02 -18.32
CA MET A 1 2.36 -6.53 -17.14
C MET A 1 2.10 -5.68 -15.95
N CYS A 2 1.48 -6.26 -14.96
CA CYS A 2 1.13 -5.50 -13.78
C CYS A 2 2.34 -4.98 -13.03
N VAL A 3 3.41 -5.77 -12.96
CA VAL A 3 4.61 -5.35 -12.21
C VAL A 3 5.19 -4.07 -12.78
N VAL A 4 5.28 -3.97 -14.11
CA VAL A 4 5.82 -2.77 -14.75
C VAL A 4 4.95 -1.56 -14.44
N VAL A 5 3.64 -1.73 -14.52
CA VAL A 5 2.71 -0.63 -14.22
C VAL A 5 2.87 -0.18 -12.77
N LEU A 6 2.95 -1.12 -11.85
CA LEU A 6 3.07 -0.79 -10.42
C LEU A 6 4.37 -0.05 -10.12
N MET A 7 5.42 -0.33 -10.86
CA MET A 7 6.72 0.32 -10.63
C MET A 7 6.74 1.78 -11.04
N THR A 8 5.71 2.26 -11.71
CA THR A 8 5.65 3.67 -12.07
C THR A 8 5.36 4.56 -10.86
N VAL A 9 4.89 3.96 -9.75
CA VAL A 9 4.63 4.73 -8.54
C VAL A 9 5.93 5.07 -7.82
N PRO A 10 6.12 6.34 -7.40
CA PRO A 10 7.32 6.70 -6.66
C PRO A 10 7.47 5.85 -5.39
N GLY A 11 8.67 5.35 -5.16
CA GLY A 11 8.95 4.54 -3.98
C GLY A 11 8.68 3.06 -4.18
N VAL A 12 8.06 2.68 -5.29
CA VAL A 12 7.74 1.28 -5.56
C VAL A 12 8.75 0.73 -6.57
N GLY A 13 9.58 -0.19 -6.10
CA GLY A 13 10.55 -0.87 -6.96
C GLY A 13 10.07 -2.26 -7.33
N VAL A 14 10.96 -3.02 -7.97
CA VAL A 14 10.64 -4.37 -8.41
C VAL A 14 10.20 -5.25 -7.23
N LYS A 15 10.95 -5.19 -6.14
CA LYS A 15 10.68 -6.00 -4.97
C LYS A 15 9.28 -5.75 -4.43
N THR A 16 8.93 -4.48 -4.30
CA THR A 16 7.61 -4.10 -3.77
C THR A 16 6.50 -4.53 -4.71
N ALA A 17 6.69 -4.29 -6.01
CA ALA A 17 5.66 -4.63 -7.00
C ALA A 17 5.43 -6.14 -7.06
N VAL A 18 6.50 -6.92 -7.04
CA VAL A 18 6.39 -8.37 -7.09
C VAL A 18 5.72 -8.91 -5.82
N ALA A 19 6.13 -8.40 -4.66
CA ALA A 19 5.55 -8.85 -3.40
C ALA A 19 4.06 -8.51 -3.33
N PHE A 20 3.69 -7.33 -3.78
CA PHE A 20 2.30 -6.94 -3.79
C PHE A 20 1.49 -7.83 -4.73
N ALA A 21 2.02 -8.07 -5.93
CA ALA A 21 1.33 -8.90 -6.90
C ALA A 21 1.15 -10.33 -6.37
N ALA A 22 2.16 -10.85 -5.70
CA ALA A 22 2.08 -12.19 -5.15
C ALA A 22 1.04 -12.29 -4.03
N ALA A 23 0.98 -11.27 -3.18
CA ALA A 23 0.05 -11.27 -2.06
C ALA A 23 -1.40 -11.14 -2.53
N VAL A 24 -1.63 -10.33 -3.55
CA VAL A 24 -2.97 -10.11 -4.07
C VAL A 24 -3.41 -11.28 -4.97
N ASP A 25 -2.48 -11.77 -5.77
CA ASP A 25 -2.70 -12.89 -6.70
C ASP A 25 -3.66 -12.52 -7.83
N ASN A 26 -4.89 -12.16 -7.51
CA ASN A 26 -5.88 -11.76 -8.50
C ASN A 26 -6.55 -10.49 -8.01
N PRO A 27 -6.43 -9.37 -8.75
CA PRO A 27 -6.99 -8.10 -8.29
C PRO A 27 -8.51 -8.12 -8.19
N ASP A 28 -9.16 -9.03 -8.89
CA ASP A 28 -10.62 -9.11 -8.85
C ASP A 28 -11.14 -9.79 -7.59
N ARG A 29 -10.26 -10.26 -6.72
CA ARG A 29 -10.67 -10.81 -5.42
C ARG A 29 -11.33 -9.76 -4.55
N PHE A 30 -11.03 -8.50 -4.79
CA PHE A 30 -11.54 -7.41 -3.98
C PHE A 30 -12.67 -6.71 -4.69
N ARG A 31 -13.79 -6.64 -4.02
CA ARG A 31 -14.94 -5.95 -4.55
C ARG A 31 -14.64 -4.48 -4.78
N ARG A 32 -14.01 -3.87 -3.78
CA ARG A 32 -13.60 -2.48 -3.82
C ARG A 32 -12.13 -2.38 -3.52
N VAL A 33 -11.47 -1.43 -4.18
CA VAL A 33 -10.02 -1.28 -3.97
C VAL A 33 -9.69 -0.95 -2.51
N GLY A 34 -10.59 -0.31 -1.79
CA GLY A 34 -10.36 0.01 -0.40
C GLY A 34 -10.28 -1.21 0.51
N ASP A 35 -10.77 -2.35 0.06
CA ASP A 35 -10.74 -3.57 0.88
C ASP A 35 -9.35 -4.14 1.05
N ILE A 36 -8.39 -3.71 0.21
CA ILE A 36 -7.02 -4.22 0.29
C ILE A 36 -6.34 -3.78 1.59
N GLY A 37 -6.66 -2.59 2.09
CA GLY A 37 -6.08 -2.11 3.33
C GLY A 37 -6.29 -3.06 4.50
N PRO A 38 -7.53 -3.37 4.84
CA PRO A 38 -7.82 -4.33 5.91
C PRO A 38 -7.23 -5.71 5.65
N TYR A 39 -7.26 -6.15 4.39
CA TYR A 39 -6.73 -7.45 4.01
C TYR A 39 -5.24 -7.55 4.39
N LEU A 40 -4.50 -6.48 4.21
CA LEU A 40 -3.06 -6.45 4.52
C LEU A 40 -2.76 -5.96 5.94
N GLY A 41 -3.80 -5.67 6.71
CA GLY A 41 -3.61 -5.19 8.07
C GLY A 41 -3.11 -3.77 8.17
N LEU A 42 -3.47 -2.94 7.20
CA LEU A 42 -3.02 -1.56 7.14
C LEU A 42 -4.07 -0.55 7.60
N THR A 43 -5.05 -1.02 8.37
CA THR A 43 -6.05 -0.10 8.91
C THR A 43 -5.52 0.56 10.17
N PRO A 44 -5.90 1.78 10.43
CA PRO A 44 -5.38 2.49 11.60
C PRO A 44 -5.88 1.98 12.94
N ARG A 45 -7.08 1.31 12.99
CA ARG A 45 -7.58 0.91 14.22
C ARG A 45 -7.26 -0.40 14.59
N LYS A 46 -7.03 -0.66 15.45
CA LYS A 46 -6.65 -1.72 15.75
C LYS A 46 -7.42 -2.65 16.21
N TYR A 47 -8.00 -2.60 16.35
CA TYR A 47 -8.66 -3.20 16.72
C TYR A 47 -8.97 -4.09 16.93
N GLN A 48 -8.94 -4.02 17.22
CA GLN A 48 -9.38 -4.66 17.45
C GLN A 48 -9.50 -5.71 17.69
N SER A 49 -9.84 -5.66 18.02
CA SER A 49 -10.19 -6.56 18.54
C SER A 49 -10.04 -7.76 18.10
N GLY A 50 -9.73 -8.08 18.29
CA GLY A 50 -9.50 -9.13 17.92
C GLY A 50 -10.02 -10.04 17.12
N ASP A 51 -10.34 -9.93 16.68
CA ASP A 51 -10.86 -10.76 16.05
C ASP A 51 -10.47 -11.22 14.93
N VAL A 52 -10.16 -11.06 14.93
CA VAL A 52 -9.93 -11.36 14.11
C VAL A 52 -9.61 -12.13 13.30
N ASP A 53 -9.47 -12.32 13.16
CA ASP A 53 -9.26 -12.89 12.38
C ASP A 53 -9.23 -13.61 11.66
N HIS A 54 -9.43 -13.73 11.39
CA HIS A 54 -9.61 -14.56 10.78
C HIS A 54 -9.65 -14.82 9.72
N ASN A 55 -9.38 -14.59 9.38
CA ASN A 55 -9.43 -14.73 8.38
C ASN A 55 -8.94 -15.46 7.49
N GLY A 56 -8.83 -15.69 7.31
CA GLY A 56 -8.77 -16.20 6.18
C GLY A 56 -7.88 -17.04 5.60
N GLY A 57 -7.80 -17.36 4.50
CA GLY A 57 -6.97 -18.33 3.89
C GLY A 57 -5.56 -17.86 3.59
N ILE A 58 -5.24 -16.63 3.96
CA ILE A 58 -3.91 -16.15 3.65
C ILE A 58 -2.99 -16.29 4.83
N SER A 59 -1.76 -16.61 4.56
CA SER A 59 -0.77 -16.76 5.60
C SER A 59 -0.48 -15.41 6.27
N LYS A 60 -0.44 -15.41 7.58
CA LYS A 60 -0.10 -14.20 8.31
C LYS A 60 1.33 -13.75 7.98
N THR A 61 2.20 -14.70 7.72
CA THR A 61 3.57 -14.40 7.35
C THR A 61 3.64 -13.64 6.04
N ASP A 62 2.86 -14.09 5.05
CA ASP A 62 2.83 -13.42 3.75
C ASP A 62 2.28 -11.99 3.87
N CYS A 63 1.22 -11.83 4.64
CA CYS A 63 0.65 -10.51 4.84
C CYS A 63 1.61 -9.60 5.57
N ARG A 64 2.31 -10.13 6.56
CA ARG A 64 3.27 -9.36 7.32
C ARG A 64 4.40 -8.85 6.45
N LEU A 65 4.92 -9.72 5.60
CA LEU A 65 6.01 -9.34 4.70
C LEU A 65 5.55 -8.25 3.73
N THR A 66 4.40 -8.44 3.13
CA THR A 66 3.88 -7.46 2.18
C THR A 66 3.62 -6.14 2.86
N ARG A 67 3.07 -6.16 4.06
CA ARG A 67 2.84 -4.95 4.84
C ARG A 67 4.13 -4.22 5.13
N HIS A 68 5.17 -4.98 5.51
CA HIS A 68 6.47 -4.41 5.78
C HIS A 68 7.05 -3.74 4.53
N ILE A 69 6.95 -4.41 3.40
CA ILE A 69 7.48 -3.89 2.14
C ILE A 69 6.73 -2.63 1.71
N LEU A 70 5.42 -2.60 1.90
CA LEU A 70 4.64 -1.41 1.60
C LEU A 70 5.00 -0.26 2.54
N PHE A 71 5.29 -0.59 3.78
CA PHE A 71 5.72 0.40 4.76
C PHE A 71 7.07 1.00 4.34
N GLU A 72 7.97 0.15 3.84
CA GLU A 72 9.25 0.64 3.32
C GLU A 72 9.06 1.52 2.09
N ALA A 73 8.11 1.16 1.23
CA ALA A 73 7.82 1.97 0.05
C ALA A 73 7.26 3.34 0.46
N ALA A 74 6.40 3.36 1.47
CA ALA A 74 5.86 4.61 1.99
C ALA A 74 6.97 5.47 2.56
N SER A 75 7.89 4.85 3.27
CA SER A 75 9.03 5.55 3.84
C SER A 75 9.91 6.16 2.75
N ALA A 76 10.16 5.38 1.69
CA ALA A 76 10.94 5.88 0.57
C ALA A 76 10.26 7.06 -0.09
N LEU A 77 8.95 6.97 -0.27
CA LEU A 77 8.20 8.07 -0.89
C LEU A 77 8.27 9.34 -0.05
N LEU A 78 8.07 9.22 1.26
CA LEU A 78 8.03 10.36 2.14
C LEU A 78 9.39 10.97 2.42
N LEU A 79 10.39 10.13 2.61
CA LEU A 79 11.67 10.58 3.16
C LEU A 79 12.80 10.62 2.16
N ARG A 80 12.76 9.84 1.09
CA ARG A 80 13.87 9.75 0.16
C ARG A 80 13.57 10.17 -1.26
N HIS A 81 12.29 10.11 -1.64
CA HIS A 81 11.92 10.47 -3.00
C HIS A 81 12.08 11.97 -3.19
N LYS A 82 12.75 12.36 -4.27
CA LYS A 82 13.08 13.76 -4.50
C LYS A 82 12.06 14.51 -5.34
N HIS A 83 11.28 13.82 -6.12
CA HIS A 83 10.33 14.46 -6.99
C HIS A 83 9.00 14.69 -6.28
N ASP A 84 8.49 15.90 -6.45
CA ASP A 84 7.22 16.26 -5.87
C ASP A 84 6.08 15.64 -6.67
N CYS A 85 5.05 15.20 -5.96
CA CYS A 85 3.83 14.71 -6.58
C CYS A 85 2.69 14.81 -5.57
N ALA A 86 1.47 14.72 -6.06
CA ALA A 86 0.30 14.89 -5.20
C ALA A 86 0.28 13.86 -4.07
N LEU A 87 0.68 12.62 -4.36
CA LEU A 87 0.68 11.57 -3.35
C LEU A 87 1.66 11.92 -2.22
N ARG A 88 2.85 12.38 -2.59
CA ARG A 88 3.85 12.74 -1.59
C ARG A 88 3.39 13.94 -0.76
N ARG A 89 2.81 14.93 -1.41
CA ARG A 89 2.29 16.10 -0.69
C ARG A 89 1.18 15.72 0.27
N TRP A 90 0.28 14.84 -0.19
CA TRP A 90 -0.79 14.35 0.67
C TRP A 90 -0.21 13.65 1.91
N ALA A 91 0.77 12.78 1.69
CA ALA A 91 1.36 12.03 2.78
C ALA A 91 2.12 12.95 3.75
N GLN A 92 2.87 13.90 3.21
CA GLN A 92 3.63 14.82 4.05
C GLN A 92 2.72 15.71 4.89
N ALA A 93 1.56 16.05 4.38
CA ALA A 93 0.61 16.88 5.11
C ALA A 93 0.05 16.17 6.33
N LEU A 94 0.13 14.85 6.37
CA LEU A 94 -0.36 14.10 7.52
C LEU A 94 0.60 14.16 8.71
N ILE A 95 1.89 14.35 8.45
CA ILE A 95 2.89 14.25 9.50
C ILE A 95 2.62 15.20 10.68
N PRO A 96 2.38 16.50 10.45
CA PRO A 96 2.12 17.40 11.57
C PRO A 96 0.80 17.13 12.28
N ARG A 97 -0.12 16.43 11.61
CA ARG A 97 -1.43 16.17 12.19
C ARG A 97 -1.48 14.90 13.02
N ILE A 98 -0.82 13.84 12.57
CA ILE A 98 -0.94 12.54 13.22
C ILE A 98 0.42 11.91 13.58
N GLY A 99 1.51 12.57 13.20
CA GLY A 99 2.85 12.04 13.49
C GLY A 99 3.37 11.19 12.35
N LEU A 100 4.70 11.06 12.30
CA LEU A 100 5.36 10.34 11.22
C LEU A 100 4.93 8.89 11.13
N ARG A 101 4.86 8.21 12.28
CA ARG A 101 4.54 6.80 12.31
C ARG A 101 3.17 6.50 11.72
N LYS A 102 2.17 7.23 12.17
CA LYS A 102 0.82 7.03 11.66
C LYS A 102 0.70 7.49 10.22
N ALA A 103 1.46 8.53 9.84
CA ALA A 103 1.47 8.98 8.46
C ALA A 103 2.04 7.91 7.54
N LEU A 104 3.06 7.19 8.00
CA LEU A 104 3.63 6.09 7.20
C LEU A 104 2.61 4.97 7.00
N VAL A 105 1.89 4.62 8.05
CA VAL A 105 0.87 3.57 7.93
C VAL A 105 -0.24 4.02 6.98
N ALA A 106 -0.70 5.26 7.12
CA ALA A 106 -1.73 5.79 6.23
C ALA A 106 -1.26 5.82 4.78
N THR A 107 0.02 6.17 4.57
CA THR A 107 0.59 6.22 3.24
C THR A 107 0.70 4.82 2.64
N ALA A 108 1.12 3.85 3.46
CA ALA A 108 1.20 2.46 2.99
C ALA A 108 -0.17 1.95 2.57
N ARG A 109 -1.19 2.29 3.33
CA ARG A 109 -2.56 1.92 2.99
C ARG A 109 -2.99 2.57 1.69
N LYS A 110 -2.68 3.85 1.53
CA LYS A 110 -3.00 4.58 0.30
C LYS A 110 -2.28 3.96 -0.88
N LEU A 111 -1.01 3.58 -0.69
CA LEU A 111 -0.24 2.91 -1.74
C LEU A 111 -0.90 1.60 -2.15
N SER A 112 -1.34 0.80 -1.19
CA SER A 112 -1.95 -0.48 -1.52
C SER A 112 -3.23 -0.28 -2.35
N THR A 113 -4.03 0.70 -1.98
CA THR A 113 -5.25 1.02 -2.73
C THR A 113 -4.92 1.51 -4.13
N LEU A 114 -3.92 2.36 -4.23
CA LEU A 114 -3.50 2.89 -5.52
C LEU A 114 -2.95 1.78 -6.42
N LEU A 115 -2.09 0.93 -5.88
CA LEU A 115 -1.52 -0.16 -6.65
C LEU A 115 -2.59 -1.10 -7.17
N LEU A 116 -3.56 -1.44 -6.32
CA LEU A 116 -4.64 -2.31 -6.75
C LEU A 116 -5.48 -1.65 -7.85
N SER A 117 -5.77 -0.37 -7.69
CA SER A 117 -6.54 0.37 -8.67
C SER A 117 -5.82 0.42 -10.02
N MET A 118 -4.50 0.67 -10.00
CA MET A 118 -3.70 0.71 -11.21
C MET A 118 -3.66 -0.66 -11.88
N TRP A 119 -3.53 -1.71 -11.09
CA TRP A 119 -3.50 -3.06 -11.62
C TRP A 119 -4.81 -3.39 -12.34
N ARG A 120 -5.93 -3.04 -11.72
CA ARG A 120 -7.24 -3.34 -12.30
C ARG A 120 -7.52 -2.52 -13.56
N SER A 121 -7.03 -1.29 -13.62
CA SER A 121 -7.26 -0.43 -14.78
C SER A 121 -6.18 -0.57 -15.85
N GLY A 122 -5.01 -1.06 -15.47
CA GLY A 122 -3.88 -1.15 -16.40
C GLY A 122 -3.20 0.16 -16.69
N LYS A 123 -3.55 1.21 -15.93
CA LYS A 123 -3.00 2.55 -16.17
C LYS A 123 -1.81 2.84 -15.28
N GLU A 124 -0.85 3.57 -15.81
CA GLU A 124 0.33 3.96 -15.07
C GLU A 124 0.02 5.08 -14.09
N PHE A 125 0.93 5.26 -13.13
CA PHE A 125 0.81 6.31 -12.15
C PHE A 125 0.88 7.69 -12.80
N ILE A 126 0.01 8.59 -12.37
CA ILE A 126 0.01 9.96 -12.86
C ILE A 126 0.43 10.88 -11.72
N PRO A 127 1.65 11.42 -11.77
CA PRO A 127 2.13 12.34 -10.72
C PRO A 127 1.54 13.75 -10.94
N ARG A 128 0.69 14.17 -10.07
CA ARG A 128 0.09 15.50 -10.21
C ARG A 128 0.58 16.50 -9.18
#